data_b5591e6f239007ecbf9b66f7134c64cc
#
_entry.id   b5591e6f239007ecbf9b66f7134c64cc
#
_cell.length_a   1.000
_cell.length_b   1.000
_cell.length_c   1.000
_cell.angle_alpha   90.00
_cell.angle_beta   90.00
_cell.angle_gamma   90.00
#
_symmetry.space_group_name_H-M   'P 1'
#
loop_
_entity.id
_entity.type
_entity.pdbx_description
1 polymer ?
#
loop_
_entity_poly.entity_id
_entity_poly.type
_entity_poly.pdbx_seq_one_letter_code
_entity_poly.pdbx_strand_id
1 'polypeptide(L)'
;MKKHGISFKWVYLIYVVLLAALVTAAVLYVRGLLHRYEDSQPDFLAQNAVAELAANASSASAFWSQYGLPQVEPGRFEPNADVQNEFLALFSGELSVSEKGGSHAEDELFYTVECEGFPLAEVKLKAAGPAVTKLAVLTMRDWTVESVTPVLEARDYTLTVPVGFAVQVNGVALTAADGTSKGERQMEYTVPGLYLKPDFQITDRSGNRAGYTVKNDRVNVEFYDYSLTLPAALTVSLDGKRYSGSNAGSGLLHYDISSAVKPAVTISDHFGNTVEYEGRNRLPLTYATINADTNYTVLVNGAEVPAQAISVRSNPEYAPLADFVPNLPQICTYSIAVLQEDAAITVTDAQGKPVVLEGETHTYDLTGHATGLDAVPAEVAQQVDVLQIAQNWSLFMTNDLPFAEVKKDLISTSYQYDVAVKYATGVDIKFTSKHTLADPAFTDISVDNFMWITEDCFSVDIAFVKHMRLYYGAMVDDPMNDRFYFVRYDDTDNGVNDPAWKLASMKEIVE
;
A
#
# COMPACT_ATOMS: atom_id res chain seq x y z
N MET A 1 -1.39 -70.50 -92.78
CA MET A 1 -1.75 -69.27 -92.05
C MET A 1 -0.90 -69.19 -90.72
N LYS A 2 0.15 -68.34 -90.70
CA LYS A 2 0.92 -68.14 -89.41
C LYS A 2 0.14 -67.19 -88.57
N LYS A 3 -0.39 -67.68 -87.41
CA LYS A 3 -0.92 -66.83 -86.33
C LYS A 3 0.23 -66.09 -85.69
N HIS A 4 0.32 -64.84 -86.00
CA HIS A 4 1.22 -63.95 -85.22
C HIS A 4 0.59 -63.72 -83.90
N GLY A 5 1.03 -64.54 -82.92
CA GLY A 5 0.74 -64.27 -81.50
C GLY A 5 1.46 -63.00 -81.08
N ILE A 6 0.72 -62.04 -80.59
CA ILE A 6 1.32 -60.78 -79.94
C ILE A 6 2.27 -61.25 -78.82
N SER A 7 3.54 -60.82 -78.90
CA SER A 7 4.56 -61.15 -77.86
C SER A 7 4.12 -60.59 -76.50
N PHE A 8 4.23 -61.38 -75.43
CA PHE A 8 3.91 -61.01 -74.05
C PHE A 8 4.53 -59.64 -73.67
N LYS A 9 5.70 -59.30 -74.18
CA LYS A 9 6.33 -58.00 -73.99
C LYS A 9 5.50 -56.83 -74.50
N TRP A 10 4.81 -56.96 -75.62
CA TRP A 10 3.95 -55.92 -76.19
C TRP A 10 2.64 -55.79 -75.40
N VAL A 11 2.07 -56.87 -74.86
CA VAL A 11 0.92 -56.87 -73.99
C VAL A 11 1.25 -56.18 -72.65
N TYR A 12 2.39 -56.46 -72.10
CA TYR A 12 2.87 -55.82 -70.91
C TYR A 12 3.14 -54.32 -71.13
N LEU A 13 3.77 -53.92 -72.24
CA LEU A 13 4.01 -52.51 -72.58
C LEU A 13 2.68 -51.74 -72.70
N ILE A 14 1.71 -52.31 -73.38
CA ILE A 14 0.38 -51.72 -73.58
C ILE A 14 -0.29 -51.56 -72.20
N TYR A 15 -0.21 -52.58 -71.32
CA TYR A 15 -0.76 -52.51 -69.98
C TYR A 15 -0.09 -51.38 -69.13
N VAL A 16 1.25 -51.26 -69.17
CA VAL A 16 1.97 -50.22 -68.44
C VAL A 16 1.61 -48.84 -68.96
N VAL A 17 1.49 -48.65 -70.29
CA VAL A 17 1.06 -47.38 -70.90
C VAL A 17 -0.36 -47.03 -70.54
N LEU A 18 -1.29 -48.00 -70.55
CA LEU A 18 -2.67 -47.79 -70.15
C LEU A 18 -2.77 -47.44 -68.66
N LEU A 19 -2.00 -48.15 -67.79
CA LEU A 19 -1.97 -47.87 -66.38
C LEU A 19 -1.40 -46.45 -66.13
N ALA A 20 -0.30 -46.08 -66.79
CA ALA A 20 0.26 -44.73 -66.67
C ALA A 20 -0.72 -43.67 -67.15
N ALA A 21 -1.44 -43.89 -68.26
CA ALA A 21 -2.47 -42.98 -68.72
C ALA A 21 -3.63 -42.85 -67.75
N LEU A 22 -4.06 -43.96 -67.12
CA LEU A 22 -5.15 -43.96 -66.14
C LEU A 22 -4.70 -43.24 -64.88
N VAL A 23 -3.49 -43.46 -64.37
CA VAL A 23 -2.93 -42.75 -63.21
C VAL A 23 -2.82 -41.27 -63.50
N THR A 24 -2.31 -40.89 -64.70
CA THR A 24 -2.22 -39.48 -65.10
C THR A 24 -3.60 -38.82 -65.15
N ALA A 25 -4.57 -39.51 -65.74
CA ALA A 25 -5.96 -39.00 -65.81
C ALA A 25 -6.58 -38.86 -64.40
N ALA A 26 -6.34 -39.80 -63.51
CA ALA A 26 -6.78 -39.73 -62.10
C ALA A 26 -6.13 -38.57 -61.37
N VAL A 27 -4.80 -38.35 -61.52
CA VAL A 27 -4.09 -37.20 -60.91
C VAL A 27 -4.63 -35.88 -61.46
N LEU A 28 -4.84 -35.74 -62.75
CA LEU A 28 -5.38 -34.52 -63.35
C LEU A 28 -6.84 -34.26 -62.85
N TYR A 29 -7.64 -35.33 -62.74
CA TYR A 29 -9.00 -35.23 -62.19
C TYR A 29 -9.00 -34.79 -60.72
N VAL A 30 -8.18 -35.40 -59.90
CA VAL A 30 -8.06 -35.06 -58.47
C VAL A 30 -7.51 -33.63 -58.31
N ARG A 31 -6.51 -33.24 -59.10
CA ARG A 31 -5.98 -31.87 -59.11
C ARG A 31 -7.06 -30.85 -59.49
N GLY A 32 -7.84 -31.12 -60.52
CA GLY A 32 -8.94 -30.24 -60.91
C GLY A 32 -10.06 -30.15 -59.84
N LEU A 33 -10.27 -31.26 -59.12
CA LEU A 33 -11.24 -31.29 -58.02
C LEU A 33 -10.72 -30.50 -56.80
N LEU A 34 -9.43 -30.61 -56.47
CA LEU A 34 -8.79 -29.85 -55.38
C LEU A 34 -8.82 -28.34 -55.67
N HIS A 35 -8.52 -27.91 -56.91
CA HIS A 35 -8.63 -26.47 -57.23
C HIS A 35 -10.07 -25.97 -57.10
N ARG A 36 -11.07 -26.76 -57.55
CA ARG A 36 -12.48 -26.37 -57.32
C ARG A 36 -12.87 -26.35 -55.86
N TYR A 37 -12.28 -27.21 -55.04
CA TYR A 37 -12.46 -27.21 -53.61
C TYR A 37 -11.88 -25.95 -52.99
N GLU A 38 -10.63 -25.58 -53.33
CA GLU A 38 -9.99 -24.34 -52.89
C GLU A 38 -10.76 -23.11 -53.28
N ASP A 39 -11.18 -23.03 -54.55
CA ASP A 39 -11.97 -21.91 -55.11
C ASP A 39 -13.36 -21.79 -54.45
N SER A 40 -13.91 -22.90 -53.96
CA SER A 40 -15.20 -22.94 -53.25
C SER A 40 -15.12 -22.62 -51.77
N GLN A 41 -13.89 -22.40 -51.21
CA GLN A 41 -13.73 -22.05 -49.81
C GLN A 41 -14.18 -20.59 -49.59
N PRO A 42 -15.04 -20.34 -48.59
CA PRO A 42 -15.54 -19.01 -48.33
C PRO A 42 -14.42 -18.02 -47.95
N ASP A 43 -13.38 -18.46 -47.22
CA ASP A 43 -12.22 -17.63 -46.91
C ASP A 43 -11.50 -17.08 -48.16
N PHE A 44 -11.34 -17.91 -49.20
CA PHE A 44 -10.70 -17.50 -50.43
C PHE A 44 -11.53 -16.46 -51.17
N LEU A 45 -12.87 -16.62 -51.22
CA LEU A 45 -13.78 -15.65 -51.81
C LEU A 45 -13.77 -14.33 -51.01
N ALA A 46 -13.76 -14.38 -49.72
CA ALA A 46 -13.67 -13.20 -48.85
C ALA A 46 -12.36 -12.44 -49.11
N GLN A 47 -11.21 -13.14 -49.19
CA GLN A 47 -9.92 -12.54 -49.49
C GLN A 47 -9.88 -11.91 -50.88
N ASN A 48 -10.46 -12.53 -51.91
CA ASN A 48 -10.55 -11.94 -53.27
C ASN A 48 -11.43 -10.68 -53.30
N ALA A 49 -12.56 -10.70 -52.57
CA ALA A 49 -13.43 -9.52 -52.44
C ALA A 49 -12.71 -8.35 -51.77
N VAL A 50 -11.89 -8.66 -50.76
CA VAL A 50 -11.08 -7.65 -50.07
C VAL A 50 -9.97 -7.12 -50.98
N ALA A 51 -9.32 -7.95 -51.76
CA ALA A 51 -8.32 -7.50 -52.74
C ALA A 51 -8.92 -6.53 -53.79
N GLU A 52 -10.14 -6.81 -54.24
CA GLU A 52 -10.88 -5.91 -55.15
C GLU A 52 -11.27 -4.60 -54.47
N LEU A 53 -11.76 -4.67 -53.22
CA LEU A 53 -12.05 -3.49 -52.37
C LEU A 53 -10.82 -2.60 -52.21
N ALA A 54 -9.67 -3.18 -51.85
CA ALA A 54 -8.41 -2.47 -51.71
C ALA A 54 -7.92 -1.82 -53.01
N ALA A 55 -8.07 -2.51 -54.13
CA ALA A 55 -7.76 -1.93 -55.41
C ALA A 55 -8.64 -0.72 -55.74
N ASN A 56 -9.94 -0.79 -55.46
CA ASN A 56 -10.90 0.31 -55.64
C ASN A 56 -10.60 1.49 -54.70
N ALA A 57 -10.08 1.26 -53.51
CA ALA A 57 -9.70 2.30 -52.55
C ALA A 57 -8.60 3.25 -53.06
N SER A 58 -7.86 2.86 -54.13
CA SER A 58 -6.87 3.72 -54.78
C SER A 58 -7.46 4.96 -55.44
N SER A 59 -8.78 4.99 -55.67
CA SER A 59 -9.52 6.12 -56.27
C SER A 59 -10.72 6.48 -55.39
N ALA A 60 -10.59 7.51 -54.56
CA ALA A 60 -11.66 7.95 -53.68
C ALA A 60 -12.99 8.21 -54.37
N SER A 61 -12.95 8.86 -55.54
CA SER A 61 -14.15 9.16 -56.34
C SER A 61 -14.86 7.88 -56.82
N ALA A 62 -14.12 6.88 -57.29
CA ALA A 62 -14.68 5.61 -57.75
C ALA A 62 -15.22 4.81 -56.55
N PHE A 63 -14.47 4.76 -55.46
CA PHE A 63 -14.87 4.04 -54.26
C PHE A 63 -16.18 4.55 -53.67
N TRP A 64 -16.24 5.86 -53.37
CA TRP A 64 -17.44 6.45 -52.77
C TRP A 64 -18.63 6.52 -53.74
N SER A 65 -18.40 6.51 -55.06
CA SER A 65 -19.48 6.37 -56.03
C SER A 65 -20.13 4.97 -55.98
N GLN A 66 -19.34 3.95 -55.69
CA GLN A 66 -19.79 2.55 -55.57
C GLN A 66 -20.44 2.23 -54.23
N TYR A 67 -19.82 2.67 -53.13
CA TYR A 67 -20.22 2.30 -51.77
C TYR A 67 -21.05 3.38 -51.04
N GLY A 68 -21.20 4.56 -51.65
CA GLY A 68 -21.87 5.71 -51.02
C GLY A 68 -20.92 6.52 -50.12
N LEU A 69 -21.01 7.85 -50.24
CA LEU A 69 -20.21 8.76 -49.42
C LEU A 69 -20.82 8.87 -48.02
N PRO A 70 -20.11 8.45 -46.96
CA PRO A 70 -20.62 8.58 -45.59
C PRO A 70 -20.60 10.04 -45.14
N GLN A 71 -21.58 10.42 -44.36
CA GLN A 71 -21.53 11.69 -43.61
C GLN A 71 -20.66 11.50 -42.38
N VAL A 72 -19.56 12.25 -42.31
CA VAL A 72 -18.65 12.25 -41.15
C VAL A 72 -18.59 13.65 -40.56
N GLU A 73 -18.68 13.71 -39.25
CA GLU A 73 -18.52 14.95 -38.48
C GLU A 73 -17.35 14.75 -37.49
N PRO A 74 -16.10 15.04 -37.92
CA PRO A 74 -14.92 14.85 -37.07
C PRO A 74 -15.05 15.64 -35.75
N GLY A 75 -14.80 14.95 -34.65
CA GLY A 75 -14.89 15.52 -33.33
C GLY A 75 -13.61 16.25 -32.89
N ARG A 76 -13.55 16.60 -31.57
CA ARG A 76 -12.43 17.31 -30.96
C ARG A 76 -11.08 16.64 -31.20
N PHE A 77 -11.04 15.31 -31.29
CA PHE A 77 -9.80 14.53 -31.39
C PHE A 77 -9.36 14.27 -32.85
N GLU A 78 -10.15 14.71 -33.82
CA GLU A 78 -9.86 14.63 -35.26
C GLU A 78 -10.12 15.98 -35.99
N PRO A 79 -9.72 17.15 -35.38
CA PRO A 79 -10.21 18.47 -35.84
C PRO A 79 -9.81 18.85 -37.24
N ASN A 80 -8.77 18.24 -37.80
CA ASN A 80 -8.21 18.56 -39.11
C ASN A 80 -8.09 17.32 -40.04
N ALA A 81 -8.68 16.18 -39.64
CA ALA A 81 -8.54 14.94 -40.41
C ALA A 81 -9.41 14.96 -41.64
N ASP A 82 -8.84 14.62 -42.80
CA ASP A 82 -9.61 14.20 -43.97
C ASP A 82 -9.97 12.72 -43.80
N VAL A 83 -10.98 12.47 -42.96
CA VAL A 83 -11.40 11.15 -42.53
C VAL A 83 -11.62 10.19 -43.68
N GLN A 84 -12.21 10.68 -44.78
CA GLN A 84 -12.55 9.84 -45.93
C GLN A 84 -11.30 9.37 -46.67
N ASN A 85 -10.35 10.26 -46.94
CA ASN A 85 -9.10 9.89 -47.60
C ASN A 85 -8.15 9.11 -46.71
N GLU A 86 -8.06 9.46 -45.42
CA GLU A 86 -7.25 8.73 -44.46
C GLU A 86 -7.79 7.32 -44.22
N PHE A 87 -9.11 7.13 -44.17
CA PHE A 87 -9.74 5.82 -44.12
C PHE A 87 -9.36 4.96 -45.32
N LEU A 88 -9.41 5.53 -46.54
CA LEU A 88 -9.03 4.80 -47.76
C LEU A 88 -7.55 4.42 -47.78
N ALA A 89 -6.68 5.24 -47.18
CA ALA A 89 -5.27 4.93 -47.10
C ALA A 89 -4.97 3.66 -46.25
N LEU A 90 -5.84 3.31 -45.30
CA LEU A 90 -5.70 2.09 -44.50
C LEU A 90 -5.81 0.82 -45.33
N PHE A 91 -6.49 0.82 -46.47
CA PHE A 91 -6.58 -0.32 -47.39
C PHE A 91 -5.24 -0.66 -48.08
N SER A 92 -4.27 0.23 -48.03
CA SER A 92 -2.90 -0.05 -48.49
C SER A 92 -2.00 -0.74 -47.48
N GLY A 93 -2.47 -0.89 -46.24
CA GLY A 93 -1.77 -1.58 -45.17
C GLY A 93 -1.90 -3.10 -45.19
N GLU A 94 -1.43 -3.77 -44.18
CA GLU A 94 -1.59 -5.23 -44.03
C GLU A 94 -3.03 -5.53 -43.59
N LEU A 95 -3.81 -6.12 -44.49
CA LEU A 95 -5.19 -6.45 -44.20
C LEU A 95 -5.32 -7.87 -43.66
N SER A 96 -6.10 -8.03 -42.63
CA SER A 96 -6.54 -9.31 -42.08
C SER A 96 -8.02 -9.53 -42.37
N VAL A 97 -8.39 -10.76 -42.70
CA VAL A 97 -9.76 -11.18 -42.97
C VAL A 97 -10.10 -12.34 -42.06
N SER A 98 -11.12 -12.16 -41.25
CA SER A 98 -11.54 -13.17 -40.29
C SER A 98 -13.04 -13.38 -40.29
N GLU A 99 -13.50 -14.64 -40.12
CA GLU A 99 -14.93 -14.94 -39.99
C GLU A 99 -15.49 -14.29 -38.72
N LYS A 100 -16.60 -13.58 -38.85
CA LYS A 100 -17.29 -12.94 -37.73
C LYS A 100 -18.09 -14.01 -37.00
N GLY A 101 -17.65 -14.31 -35.76
CA GLY A 101 -18.35 -15.23 -34.90
C GLY A 101 -19.76 -14.75 -34.57
N GLY A 102 -20.72 -15.68 -34.50
CA GLY A 102 -22.10 -15.38 -34.12
C GLY A 102 -23.07 -16.44 -34.67
N SER A 103 -24.36 -16.34 -34.31
CA SER A 103 -25.41 -17.19 -34.86
C SER A 103 -25.91 -16.57 -36.13
N HIS A 104 -25.46 -17.09 -37.25
CA HIS A 104 -25.91 -16.70 -38.59
C HIS A 104 -26.78 -17.83 -39.18
N ALA A 105 -27.55 -17.51 -40.27
CA ALA A 105 -28.25 -18.53 -41.03
C ALA A 105 -27.22 -19.49 -41.64
N GLU A 106 -27.54 -20.78 -41.79
CA GLU A 106 -26.63 -21.79 -42.35
C GLU A 106 -26.16 -21.48 -43.77
N ASP A 107 -26.83 -20.58 -44.47
CA ASP A 107 -26.54 -20.13 -45.83
C ASP A 107 -25.89 -18.75 -45.90
N GLU A 108 -25.51 -18.14 -44.79
CA GLU A 108 -24.82 -16.83 -44.72
C GLU A 108 -23.55 -16.93 -43.90
N LEU A 109 -22.48 -16.26 -44.35
CA LEU A 109 -21.23 -16.06 -43.63
C LEU A 109 -20.83 -14.58 -43.69
N PHE A 110 -20.29 -14.10 -42.57
CA PHE A 110 -19.81 -12.73 -42.46
C PHE A 110 -18.31 -12.72 -42.16
N TYR A 111 -17.57 -11.88 -42.83
CA TYR A 111 -16.15 -11.66 -42.62
C TYR A 111 -15.89 -10.22 -42.25
N THR A 112 -15.07 -10.00 -41.26
CA THR A 112 -14.56 -8.66 -40.91
C THR A 112 -13.19 -8.47 -41.56
N VAL A 113 -13.02 -7.32 -42.20
CA VAL A 113 -11.75 -6.85 -42.77
C VAL A 113 -11.15 -5.82 -41.84
N GLU A 114 -9.93 -6.05 -41.38
CA GLU A 114 -9.24 -5.15 -40.43
C GLU A 114 -7.84 -4.79 -40.94
N CYS A 115 -7.39 -3.57 -40.62
CA CYS A 115 -6.00 -3.15 -40.73
C CYS A 115 -5.44 -2.95 -39.31
N GLU A 116 -4.48 -3.81 -38.89
CA GLU A 116 -3.92 -3.78 -37.54
C GLU A 116 -4.99 -3.75 -36.41
N GLY A 117 -6.05 -4.54 -36.56
CA GLY A 117 -7.15 -4.62 -35.61
C GLY A 117 -8.19 -3.49 -35.72
N PHE A 118 -8.03 -2.56 -36.67
CA PHE A 118 -9.03 -1.54 -36.95
C PHE A 118 -9.96 -2.03 -38.09
N PRO A 119 -11.28 -2.14 -37.86
CA PRO A 119 -12.21 -2.67 -38.84
C PRO A 119 -12.44 -1.66 -39.96
N LEU A 120 -12.33 -2.16 -41.21
CA LEU A 120 -12.46 -1.37 -42.41
C LEU A 120 -13.71 -1.74 -43.26
N ALA A 121 -14.08 -3.02 -43.29
CA ALA A 121 -15.21 -3.48 -44.06
C ALA A 121 -15.80 -4.78 -43.51
N GLU A 122 -17.05 -5.05 -43.88
CA GLU A 122 -17.72 -6.33 -43.70
C GLU A 122 -18.01 -6.96 -45.06
N VAL A 123 -17.65 -8.23 -45.25
CA VAL A 123 -17.95 -9.02 -46.44
C VAL A 123 -19.02 -10.04 -46.07
N LYS A 124 -20.16 -10.01 -46.74
CA LYS A 124 -21.22 -10.99 -46.57
C LYS A 124 -21.18 -11.97 -47.75
N LEU A 125 -21.09 -13.25 -47.43
CA LEU A 125 -21.20 -14.35 -48.41
C LEU A 125 -22.54 -15.04 -48.23
N LYS A 126 -23.12 -15.46 -49.36
CA LYS A 126 -24.35 -16.25 -49.43
C LYS A 126 -24.11 -17.54 -50.16
N ALA A 127 -24.66 -18.61 -49.66
CA ALA A 127 -24.59 -19.90 -50.34
C ALA A 127 -25.41 -19.90 -51.64
N ALA A 128 -24.77 -20.27 -52.75
CA ALA A 128 -25.38 -20.36 -54.04
C ALA A 128 -26.13 -21.70 -54.30
N GLY A 129 -25.93 -22.67 -53.43
CA GLY A 129 -26.55 -24.00 -53.55
C GLY A 129 -26.31 -24.90 -52.32
N PRO A 130 -26.83 -26.13 -52.34
CA PRO A 130 -26.60 -27.10 -51.28
C PRO A 130 -25.16 -27.59 -51.29
N ALA A 131 -24.66 -27.99 -50.13
CA ALA A 131 -23.37 -28.64 -50.02
C ALA A 131 -23.31 -29.97 -50.76
N VAL A 132 -22.23 -30.20 -51.54
CA VAL A 132 -22.03 -31.45 -52.32
C VAL A 132 -20.74 -32.10 -51.88
N THR A 133 -20.83 -33.36 -51.44
CA THR A 133 -19.64 -34.14 -51.04
C THR A 133 -19.14 -34.98 -52.25
N LYS A 134 -17.86 -34.79 -52.61
CA LYS A 134 -17.11 -35.54 -53.61
C LYS A 134 -16.06 -36.43 -52.95
N LEU A 135 -15.80 -37.57 -53.56
CA LEU A 135 -14.86 -38.60 -53.04
C LEU A 135 -15.08 -38.96 -51.56
N ALA A 136 -16.31 -38.84 -51.06
CA ALA A 136 -16.74 -39.12 -49.68
C ALA A 136 -16.00 -38.31 -48.58
N VAL A 137 -15.11 -37.37 -48.94
CA VAL A 137 -14.30 -36.59 -47.96
C VAL A 137 -14.25 -35.07 -48.28
N LEU A 138 -14.52 -34.65 -49.50
CA LEU A 138 -14.49 -33.24 -49.92
C LEU A 138 -15.90 -32.69 -50.00
N THR A 139 -16.31 -31.97 -48.97
CA THR A 139 -17.60 -31.25 -48.99
C THR A 139 -17.38 -29.85 -49.52
N MET A 140 -18.00 -29.55 -50.65
CA MET A 140 -17.95 -28.27 -51.34
C MET A 140 -19.34 -27.64 -51.30
N ARG A 141 -19.36 -26.35 -51.05
CA ARG A 141 -20.56 -25.51 -51.21
C ARG A 141 -20.18 -24.28 -52.00
N ASP A 142 -20.94 -23.99 -53.03
CA ASP A 142 -20.69 -22.79 -53.79
C ASP A 142 -21.18 -21.56 -53.01
N TRP A 143 -20.31 -20.60 -52.86
CA TRP A 143 -20.62 -19.32 -52.23
C TRP A 143 -20.51 -18.17 -53.22
N THR A 144 -21.25 -17.09 -52.98
CA THR A 144 -21.18 -15.84 -53.74
C THR A 144 -21.04 -14.68 -52.76
N VAL A 145 -20.29 -13.65 -53.16
CA VAL A 145 -20.25 -12.39 -52.42
C VAL A 145 -21.59 -11.69 -52.61
N GLU A 146 -22.36 -11.56 -51.52
CA GLU A 146 -23.65 -10.87 -51.53
C GLU A 146 -23.46 -9.36 -51.40
N SER A 147 -22.58 -8.94 -50.48
CA SER A 147 -22.23 -7.51 -50.30
C SER A 147 -20.84 -7.33 -49.72
N VAL A 148 -20.23 -6.20 -50.00
CA VAL A 148 -19.05 -5.67 -49.36
C VAL A 148 -19.40 -4.27 -48.87
N THR A 149 -19.35 -4.06 -47.56
CA THR A 149 -19.79 -2.80 -46.97
C THR A 149 -18.61 -2.17 -46.15
N PRO A 150 -18.07 -1.03 -46.61
CA PRO A 150 -17.10 -0.28 -45.82
C PRO A 150 -17.70 0.15 -44.49
N VAL A 151 -16.92 0.02 -43.40
CA VAL A 151 -17.33 0.36 -42.03
C VAL A 151 -16.59 1.63 -41.62
N LEU A 152 -17.17 2.78 -41.94
CA LEU A 152 -16.69 4.09 -41.52
C LEU A 152 -17.71 4.69 -40.53
N GLU A 153 -17.62 4.30 -39.28
CA GLU A 153 -18.52 4.68 -38.20
C GLU A 153 -17.75 5.32 -37.07
N ALA A 154 -18.37 6.29 -36.37
CA ALA A 154 -17.82 6.89 -35.18
C ALA A 154 -17.77 5.85 -34.04
N ARG A 155 -16.62 5.73 -33.38
CA ARG A 155 -16.37 4.79 -32.29
C ARG A 155 -15.94 5.52 -31.04
N ASP A 156 -16.37 5.00 -29.91
CA ASP A 156 -15.98 5.51 -28.59
C ASP A 156 -14.94 4.58 -27.99
N TYR A 157 -13.78 5.14 -27.65
CA TYR A 157 -12.71 4.38 -27.04
C TYR A 157 -12.67 4.61 -25.52
N THR A 158 -12.45 3.54 -24.78
CA THR A 158 -12.28 3.61 -23.31
C THR A 158 -10.89 3.17 -22.91
N LEU A 159 -10.29 3.88 -21.94
CA LEU A 159 -9.01 3.52 -21.35
C LEU A 159 -8.97 3.84 -19.86
N THR A 160 -8.26 3.00 -19.10
CA THR A 160 -8.02 3.22 -17.69
C THR A 160 -6.52 3.37 -17.45
N VAL A 161 -6.12 4.44 -16.78
CA VAL A 161 -4.72 4.74 -16.45
C VAL A 161 -4.58 5.15 -14.98
N PRO A 162 -3.41 5.00 -14.36
CA PRO A 162 -3.15 5.54 -13.03
C PRO A 162 -3.32 7.06 -12.96
N VAL A 163 -3.75 7.56 -11.82
CA VAL A 163 -3.85 9.00 -11.54
C VAL A 163 -2.48 9.67 -11.72
N GLY A 164 -2.44 10.72 -12.54
CA GLY A 164 -1.22 11.46 -12.85
C GLY A 164 -0.50 11.01 -14.11
N PHE A 165 -1.02 10.02 -14.84
CA PHE A 165 -0.61 9.79 -16.21
C PHE A 165 -1.24 10.86 -17.12
N ALA A 166 -0.45 11.34 -18.07
CA ALA A 166 -0.93 12.22 -19.12
C ALA A 166 -1.31 11.39 -20.36
N VAL A 167 -2.48 11.65 -20.90
CA VAL A 167 -3.00 10.96 -22.09
C VAL A 167 -3.27 11.98 -23.19
N GLN A 168 -2.79 11.71 -24.38
CA GLN A 168 -3.15 12.44 -25.60
C GLN A 168 -3.71 11.46 -26.63
N VAL A 169 -4.65 11.94 -27.42
CA VAL A 169 -5.25 11.21 -28.55
C VAL A 169 -5.09 12.07 -29.79
N ASN A 170 -4.42 11.55 -30.82
CA ASN A 170 -4.11 12.31 -32.04
C ASN A 170 -3.48 13.70 -31.74
N GLY A 171 -2.62 13.77 -30.70
CA GLY A 171 -1.99 15.02 -30.27
C GLY A 171 -2.86 15.94 -29.38
N VAL A 172 -4.13 15.61 -29.17
CA VAL A 172 -5.04 16.37 -28.29
C VAL A 172 -5.02 15.79 -26.88
N ALA A 173 -4.68 16.59 -25.87
CA ALA A 173 -4.61 16.15 -24.50
C ALA A 173 -6.01 15.90 -23.90
N LEU A 174 -6.15 14.78 -23.18
CA LEU A 174 -7.29 14.53 -22.30
C LEU A 174 -7.10 15.29 -20.98
N THR A 175 -8.20 15.79 -20.44
CA THR A 175 -8.26 16.52 -19.19
C THR A 175 -9.06 15.72 -18.15
N ALA A 176 -9.04 16.15 -16.90
CA ALA A 176 -9.87 15.53 -15.84
C ALA A 176 -11.37 15.57 -16.16
N ALA A 177 -11.83 16.51 -17.00
CA ALA A 177 -13.23 16.60 -17.44
C ALA A 177 -13.62 15.50 -18.46
N ASP A 178 -12.64 14.89 -19.13
CA ASP A 178 -12.84 13.81 -20.09
C ASP A 178 -12.86 12.43 -19.44
N GLY A 179 -12.64 12.35 -18.10
CA GLY A 179 -12.54 11.10 -17.37
C GLY A 179 -13.35 11.07 -16.08
N THR A 180 -13.53 9.87 -15.58
CA THR A 180 -14.14 9.59 -14.28
C THR A 180 -13.15 8.86 -13.39
N SER A 181 -13.18 9.17 -12.08
CA SER A 181 -12.35 8.45 -11.10
C SER A 181 -12.83 7.01 -10.96
N LYS A 182 -11.91 6.07 -11.05
CA LYS A 182 -12.14 4.64 -10.81
C LYS A 182 -11.39 4.19 -9.55
N GLY A 183 -12.01 4.51 -8.41
CA GLY A 183 -11.34 4.42 -7.11
C GLY A 183 -10.36 5.60 -6.90
N GLU A 184 -9.44 5.43 -5.96
CA GLU A 184 -8.52 6.51 -5.56
C GLU A 184 -7.29 6.64 -6.48
N ARG A 185 -6.96 5.59 -7.23
CA ARG A 185 -5.68 5.45 -7.93
C ARG A 185 -5.77 5.44 -9.44
N GLN A 186 -6.95 5.34 -10.02
CA GLN A 186 -7.14 5.23 -11.47
C GLN A 186 -8.16 6.22 -12.00
N MET A 187 -7.95 6.63 -13.25
CA MET A 187 -8.88 7.42 -14.06
C MET A 187 -9.31 6.59 -15.27
N GLU A 188 -10.61 6.56 -15.52
CA GLU A 188 -11.19 5.98 -16.74
C GLU A 188 -11.60 7.12 -17.66
N TYR A 189 -11.04 7.13 -18.87
CA TYR A 189 -11.36 8.10 -19.91
C TYR A 189 -12.23 7.47 -20.98
N THR A 190 -13.16 8.26 -21.50
CA THR A 190 -13.94 7.94 -22.71
C THR A 190 -13.59 8.95 -23.78
N VAL A 191 -13.14 8.47 -24.93
CA VAL A 191 -12.79 9.27 -26.11
C VAL A 191 -13.87 9.03 -27.15
N PRO A 192 -14.83 9.93 -27.30
CA PRO A 192 -15.98 9.69 -28.16
C PRO A 192 -15.72 10.05 -29.61
N GLY A 193 -16.44 9.38 -30.50
CA GLY A 193 -16.69 9.82 -31.86
C GLY A 193 -15.50 9.80 -32.81
N LEU A 194 -14.57 8.85 -32.68
CA LEU A 194 -13.44 8.69 -33.58
C LEU A 194 -13.80 7.82 -34.80
N TYR A 195 -13.52 8.31 -35.98
CA TYR A 195 -13.73 7.60 -37.26
C TYR A 195 -12.48 6.87 -37.75
N LEU A 196 -11.29 7.31 -37.28
CA LEU A 196 -10.01 6.75 -37.68
C LEU A 196 -9.38 5.99 -36.53
N LYS A 197 -8.36 5.17 -36.83
CA LYS A 197 -7.55 4.49 -35.83
C LYS A 197 -6.82 5.54 -34.98
N PRO A 198 -7.09 5.60 -33.65
CA PRO A 198 -6.48 6.61 -32.79
C PRO A 198 -5.00 6.32 -32.50
N ASP A 199 -4.18 7.37 -32.47
CA ASP A 199 -2.83 7.34 -31.87
C ASP A 199 -2.89 7.84 -30.43
N PHE A 200 -2.69 6.92 -29.47
CA PHE A 200 -2.62 7.25 -28.07
C PHE A 200 -1.18 7.50 -27.63
N GLN A 201 -0.93 8.62 -27.00
CA GLN A 201 0.32 8.92 -26.32
C GLN A 201 0.06 9.00 -24.82
N ILE A 202 0.53 7.98 -24.11
CA ILE A 202 0.29 7.81 -22.67
C ILE A 202 1.63 7.89 -21.97
N THR A 203 1.79 8.84 -21.07
CA THR A 203 3.06 9.06 -20.35
C THR A 203 2.83 9.12 -18.85
N ASP A 204 3.76 8.55 -18.08
CA ASP A 204 3.77 8.66 -16.63
C ASP A 204 4.29 10.04 -16.15
N ARG A 205 4.31 10.26 -14.83
CA ARG A 205 4.80 11.52 -14.23
C ARG A 205 6.27 11.81 -14.50
N SER A 206 7.05 10.78 -14.83
CA SER A 206 8.48 10.91 -15.16
C SER A 206 8.70 11.16 -16.66
N GLY A 207 7.65 11.13 -17.47
CA GLY A 207 7.70 11.31 -18.93
C GLY A 207 7.96 10.02 -19.70
N ASN A 208 7.96 8.84 -19.05
CA ASN A 208 8.10 7.56 -19.74
C ASN A 208 6.81 7.21 -20.47
N ARG A 209 6.93 6.70 -21.71
CA ARG A 209 5.80 6.32 -22.53
C ARG A 209 5.32 4.91 -22.19
N ALA A 210 4.02 4.75 -21.97
CA ALA A 210 3.38 3.46 -21.77
C ALA A 210 3.06 2.78 -23.10
N GLY A 211 3.23 1.46 -23.17
CA GLY A 211 2.70 0.63 -24.25
C GLY A 211 1.18 0.48 -24.12
N TYR A 212 0.52 0.24 -25.24
CA TYR A 212 -0.91 -0.08 -25.22
C TYR A 212 -1.30 -1.00 -26.38
N THR A 213 -2.42 -1.69 -26.21
CA THR A 213 -3.10 -2.46 -27.26
C THR A 213 -4.57 -2.06 -27.31
N VAL A 214 -5.16 -2.08 -28.50
CA VAL A 214 -6.59 -1.80 -28.68
C VAL A 214 -7.32 -3.08 -29.05
N LYS A 215 -8.41 -3.40 -28.32
CA LYS A 215 -9.28 -4.53 -28.64
C LYS A 215 -10.71 -4.18 -28.31
N ASN A 216 -11.62 -4.31 -29.29
CA ASN A 216 -13.05 -3.99 -29.15
C ASN A 216 -13.26 -2.59 -28.54
N ASP A 217 -12.60 -1.59 -29.13
CA ASP A 217 -12.65 -0.17 -28.75
C ASP A 217 -12.20 0.11 -27.29
N ARG A 218 -11.58 -0.88 -26.64
CA ARG A 218 -10.93 -0.74 -25.35
C ARG A 218 -9.43 -0.69 -25.49
N VAL A 219 -8.83 0.37 -24.93
CA VAL A 219 -7.39 0.57 -24.91
C VAL A 219 -6.83 -0.05 -23.62
N ASN A 220 -6.07 -1.13 -23.77
CA ASN A 220 -5.38 -1.78 -22.66
C ASN A 220 -3.99 -1.19 -22.53
N VAL A 221 -3.77 -0.43 -21.47
CA VAL A 221 -2.51 0.27 -21.21
C VAL A 221 -1.61 -0.60 -20.34
N GLU A 222 -0.34 -0.69 -20.72
CA GLU A 222 0.67 -1.43 -19.97
C GLU A 222 1.34 -0.47 -18.96
N PHE A 223 1.23 -0.80 -17.68
CA PHE A 223 1.89 -0.06 -16.60
C PHE A 223 2.16 -0.93 -15.38
N TYR A 224 3.07 -0.46 -14.54
CA TYR A 224 3.37 -1.04 -13.23
C TYR A 224 2.69 -0.20 -12.15
N ASP A 225 2.02 -0.87 -11.23
CA ASP A 225 1.28 -0.22 -10.16
C ASP A 225 1.53 -0.94 -8.84
N TYR A 226 2.32 -0.32 -7.97
CA TYR A 226 2.72 -0.85 -6.67
C TYR A 226 2.08 -0.05 -5.55
N SER A 227 1.61 -0.74 -4.54
CA SER A 227 1.05 -0.16 -3.33
C SER A 227 1.64 -0.89 -2.13
N LEU A 228 2.29 -0.16 -1.24
CA LEU A 228 2.91 -0.75 -0.06
C LEU A 228 2.83 0.20 1.12
N THR A 229 2.68 -0.37 2.32
CA THR A 229 2.68 0.39 3.58
C THR A 229 3.83 -0.13 4.44
N LEU A 230 4.70 0.77 4.86
CA LEU A 230 5.95 0.46 5.55
C LEU A 230 6.16 1.34 6.78
N PRO A 231 6.91 0.87 7.79
CA PRO A 231 7.38 1.72 8.88
C PRO A 231 8.13 2.96 8.36
N ALA A 232 7.86 4.12 8.96
CA ALA A 232 8.50 5.39 8.58
C ALA A 232 10.03 5.40 8.77
N ALA A 233 10.55 4.45 9.54
CA ALA A 233 11.99 4.23 9.73
C ALA A 233 12.69 3.64 8.50
N LEU A 234 11.93 3.14 7.50
CA LEU A 234 12.48 2.67 6.24
C LEU A 234 12.56 3.79 5.21
N THR A 235 13.56 3.72 4.36
CA THR A 235 13.70 4.62 3.22
C THR A 235 13.34 3.89 1.93
N VAL A 236 12.42 4.44 1.15
CA VAL A 236 12.07 3.95 -0.18
C VAL A 236 12.75 4.83 -1.23
N SER A 237 13.42 4.19 -2.18
CA SER A 237 14.03 4.85 -3.34
C SER A 237 13.39 4.32 -4.62
N LEU A 238 13.07 5.24 -5.53
CA LEU A 238 12.57 4.95 -6.87
C LEU A 238 13.62 5.40 -7.88
N ASP A 239 14.13 4.49 -8.68
CA ASP A 239 15.21 4.74 -9.66
C ASP A 239 16.41 5.48 -9.04
N GLY A 240 16.81 5.07 -7.83
CA GLY A 240 17.92 5.64 -7.07
C GLY A 240 17.64 6.99 -6.38
N LYS A 241 16.42 7.53 -6.49
CA LYS A 241 16.01 8.77 -5.81
C LYS A 241 15.05 8.46 -4.66
N ARG A 242 15.23 9.15 -3.53
CA ARG A 242 14.33 9.00 -2.38
C ARG A 242 12.89 9.32 -2.79
N TYR A 243 11.97 8.40 -2.48
CA TYR A 243 10.55 8.53 -2.75
C TYR A 243 9.79 8.71 -1.42
N SER A 244 8.90 9.71 -1.37
CA SER A 244 8.16 10.05 -0.16
C SER A 244 6.79 9.38 -0.14
N GLY A 245 6.47 8.72 0.96
CA GLY A 245 5.14 8.18 1.21
C GLY A 245 4.21 9.19 1.89
N SER A 246 2.93 8.90 1.89
CA SER A 246 1.89 9.59 2.67
C SER A 246 1.76 8.96 4.06
N ASN A 247 1.36 9.75 5.06
CA ASN A 247 1.16 9.25 6.42
C ASN A 247 -0.04 8.30 6.48
N ALA A 248 0.19 7.07 6.92
CA ALA A 248 -0.85 6.03 7.10
C ALA A 248 -1.25 5.83 8.57
N GLY A 249 -0.70 6.63 9.49
CA GLY A 249 -0.92 6.49 10.94
C GLY A 249 0.01 5.47 11.59
N SER A 250 0.06 5.47 12.92
CA SER A 250 0.83 4.48 13.72
C SER A 250 2.30 4.31 13.32
N GLY A 251 2.95 5.40 12.86
CA GLY A 251 4.35 5.36 12.43
C GLY A 251 4.58 4.67 11.08
N LEU A 252 3.52 4.51 10.27
CA LEU A 252 3.57 3.90 8.95
C LEU A 252 3.45 4.97 7.85
N LEU A 253 4.09 4.70 6.72
CA LEU A 253 3.97 5.47 5.49
C LEU A 253 3.41 4.57 4.38
N HIS A 254 2.49 5.12 3.62
CA HIS A 254 1.92 4.48 2.44
C HIS A 254 2.54 5.03 1.17
N TYR A 255 2.93 4.14 0.25
CA TYR A 255 3.60 4.46 -1.00
C TYR A 255 2.77 3.94 -2.17
N ASP A 256 2.38 4.84 -3.06
CA ASP A 256 1.74 4.55 -4.34
C ASP A 256 2.71 4.88 -5.46
N ILE A 257 3.13 3.85 -6.19
CA ILE A 257 4.10 3.96 -7.28
C ILE A 257 3.46 3.43 -8.55
N SER A 258 3.20 4.33 -9.51
CA SER A 258 2.67 3.97 -10.81
C SER A 258 3.63 4.46 -11.88
N SER A 259 4.06 3.57 -12.78
CA SER A 259 5.05 3.87 -13.83
C SER A 259 4.72 3.14 -15.12
N ALA A 260 5.03 3.79 -16.25
CA ALA A 260 4.91 3.20 -17.59
C ALA A 260 6.01 2.15 -17.89
N VAL A 261 7.11 2.21 -17.16
CA VAL A 261 8.22 1.25 -17.26
C VAL A 261 8.43 0.58 -15.91
N LYS A 262 9.03 -0.63 -15.89
CA LYS A 262 9.31 -1.33 -14.62
C LYS A 262 10.19 -0.46 -13.73
N PRO A 263 9.67 0.05 -12.59
CA PRO A 263 10.45 0.91 -11.72
C PRO A 263 11.46 0.10 -10.90
N ALA A 264 12.65 0.63 -10.67
CA ALA A 264 13.59 0.08 -9.70
C ALA A 264 13.26 0.63 -8.31
N VAL A 265 12.52 -0.16 -7.52
CA VAL A 265 12.15 0.20 -6.15
C VAL A 265 13.09 -0.48 -5.17
N THR A 266 13.86 0.31 -4.43
CA THR A 266 14.79 -0.17 -3.40
C THR A 266 14.32 0.32 -2.03
N ILE A 267 14.23 -0.58 -1.06
CA ILE A 267 13.91 -0.28 0.32
C ILE A 267 15.16 -0.50 1.15
N SER A 268 15.50 0.45 2.01
CA SER A 268 16.66 0.38 2.90
C SER A 268 16.30 0.72 4.34
N ASP A 269 16.99 0.09 5.27
CA ASP A 269 16.88 0.36 6.71
C ASP A 269 18.06 1.20 7.22
N HIS A 270 18.03 1.57 8.51
CA HIS A 270 19.12 2.30 9.17
C HIS A 270 20.30 1.40 9.59
N PHE A 271 20.18 0.07 9.43
CA PHE A 271 21.21 -0.92 9.76
C PHE A 271 22.06 -1.30 8.56
N GLY A 272 21.78 -0.73 7.36
CA GLY A 272 22.53 -0.95 6.14
C GLY A 272 22.00 -2.08 5.25
N ASN A 273 20.84 -2.70 5.60
CA ASN A 273 20.21 -3.67 4.74
C ASN A 273 19.40 -2.99 3.63
N THR A 274 19.38 -3.62 2.46
CA THR A 274 18.61 -3.16 1.30
C THR A 274 17.89 -4.33 0.65
N VAL A 275 16.67 -4.09 0.16
CA VAL A 275 15.87 -5.07 -0.58
C VAL A 275 15.26 -4.41 -1.82
N GLU A 276 15.32 -5.10 -2.96
CA GLU A 276 14.58 -4.70 -4.15
C GLU A 276 13.13 -5.17 -4.04
N TYR A 277 12.19 -4.25 -4.32
CA TYR A 277 10.76 -4.54 -4.28
C TYR A 277 10.19 -4.62 -5.69
N GLU A 278 9.59 -5.75 -6.02
CA GLU A 278 9.04 -6.06 -7.35
C GLU A 278 7.50 -5.99 -7.40
N GLY A 279 6.87 -5.37 -6.41
CA GLY A 279 5.41 -5.17 -6.35
C GLY A 279 4.63 -6.29 -5.67
N ARG A 280 5.18 -7.50 -5.51
CA ARG A 280 4.49 -8.67 -4.93
C ARG A 280 5.33 -9.49 -3.95
N ASN A 281 6.63 -9.27 -3.88
CA ASN A 281 7.50 -10.00 -2.97
C ASN A 281 7.23 -9.57 -1.52
N ARG A 282 7.18 -10.56 -0.62
CA ARG A 282 7.14 -10.29 0.82
C ARG A 282 8.49 -9.72 1.25
N LEU A 283 8.46 -8.66 2.02
CA LEU A 283 9.67 -8.09 2.61
C LEU A 283 10.05 -8.87 3.87
N PRO A 284 11.31 -9.24 4.05
CA PRO A 284 11.80 -9.76 5.32
C PRO A 284 11.89 -8.57 6.29
N LEU A 285 10.91 -8.40 7.18
CA LEU A 285 10.79 -7.19 7.98
C LEU A 285 10.46 -7.53 9.44
N THR A 286 11.32 -7.04 10.34
CA THR A 286 11.06 -6.92 11.77
C THR A 286 10.99 -5.45 12.13
N TYR A 287 9.94 -4.99 12.84
CA TYR A 287 9.83 -3.60 13.26
C TYR A 287 9.20 -3.47 14.65
N ALA A 288 9.59 -2.41 15.35
CA ALA A 288 9.03 -2.02 16.63
C ALA A 288 9.23 -0.53 16.90
N THR A 289 8.31 0.06 17.65
CA THR A 289 8.48 1.38 18.27
C THR A 289 8.56 1.18 19.77
N ILE A 290 9.66 1.62 20.41
CA ILE A 290 9.87 1.47 21.84
C ILE A 290 10.06 2.85 22.43
N ASN A 291 9.20 3.23 23.38
CA ASN A 291 9.41 4.40 24.23
C ASN A 291 10.04 3.90 25.54
N ALA A 292 11.18 4.42 25.92
CA ALA A 292 11.88 4.06 27.14
C ALA A 292 12.63 5.28 27.69
N ASP A 293 12.93 5.29 28.99
CA ASP A 293 13.79 6.30 29.58
C ASP A 293 15.23 6.18 29.04
N THR A 294 16.00 7.27 29.07
CA THR A 294 17.37 7.33 28.51
C THR A 294 18.36 6.37 29.14
N ASN A 295 18.06 5.83 30.30
CA ASN A 295 18.85 4.82 31.02
C ASN A 295 18.59 3.38 30.55
N TYR A 296 17.65 3.15 29.67
CA TYR A 296 17.45 1.84 29.03
C TYR A 296 18.40 1.65 27.84
N THR A 297 18.83 0.41 27.64
CA THR A 297 19.63 0.04 26.46
C THR A 297 18.79 -0.81 25.53
N VAL A 298 18.67 -0.39 24.27
CA VAL A 298 17.95 -1.12 23.23
C VAL A 298 18.95 -1.58 22.17
N LEU A 299 19.00 -2.88 21.92
CA LEU A 299 19.87 -3.49 20.91
C LEU A 299 19.07 -4.25 19.87
N VAL A 300 19.54 -4.24 18.65
CA VAL A 300 19.01 -5.04 17.52
C VAL A 300 20.12 -5.97 17.05
N ASN A 301 19.90 -7.29 17.13
CA ASN A 301 20.91 -8.31 16.84
C ASN A 301 22.24 -8.09 17.61
N GLY A 302 22.14 -7.54 18.84
CA GLY A 302 23.30 -7.22 19.68
C GLY A 302 24.03 -5.92 19.32
N ALA A 303 23.56 -5.16 18.31
CA ALA A 303 24.11 -3.85 17.96
C ALA A 303 23.20 -2.72 18.48
N GLU A 304 23.79 -1.60 18.82
CA GLU A 304 23.05 -0.40 19.23
C GLU A 304 22.18 0.12 18.09
N VAL A 305 20.99 0.65 18.46
CA VAL A 305 20.10 1.30 17.49
C VAL A 305 20.75 2.58 16.98
N PRO A 306 20.87 2.77 15.65
CA PRO A 306 21.47 3.97 15.08
C PRO A 306 20.76 5.27 15.52
N ALA A 307 21.53 6.31 15.75
CA ALA A 307 21.02 7.60 16.27
C ALA A 307 19.88 8.20 15.41
N GLN A 308 19.88 7.92 14.09
CA GLN A 308 18.83 8.37 13.16
C GLN A 308 17.45 7.74 13.46
N ALA A 309 17.43 6.59 14.12
CA ALA A 309 16.21 5.88 14.53
C ALA A 309 15.78 6.22 15.95
N ILE A 310 16.45 7.17 16.62
CA ILE A 310 16.18 7.58 18.00
C ILE A 310 15.73 9.03 18.03
N SER A 311 14.59 9.31 18.65
CA SER A 311 14.18 10.66 19.02
C SER A 311 14.10 10.80 20.53
N VAL A 312 14.51 11.95 21.04
CA VAL A 312 14.61 12.20 22.50
C VAL A 312 13.69 13.38 22.85
N ARG A 313 12.92 13.22 23.93
CA ARG A 313 12.06 14.27 24.48
C ARG A 313 12.07 14.26 26.00
N SER A 314 11.76 15.39 26.62
CA SER A 314 11.60 15.46 28.07
C SER A 314 10.48 14.52 28.55
N ASN A 315 10.70 13.87 29.69
CA ASN A 315 9.66 13.06 30.33
C ASN A 315 8.71 13.97 31.11
N PRO A 316 7.41 14.08 30.72
CA PRO A 316 6.44 14.93 31.40
C PRO A 316 6.18 14.47 32.87
N GLU A 317 6.44 13.22 33.21
CA GLU A 317 6.28 12.71 34.55
C GLU A 317 7.24 13.39 35.54
N TYR A 318 8.45 13.74 35.08
CA TYR A 318 9.47 14.39 35.91
C TYR A 318 9.42 15.92 35.82
N ALA A 319 8.43 16.50 35.12
CA ALA A 319 8.32 17.96 35.05
C ALA A 319 8.29 18.67 36.40
N PRO A 320 7.62 18.13 37.46
CA PRO A 320 7.65 18.74 38.81
C PRO A 320 9.02 18.72 39.48
N LEU A 321 9.96 17.95 38.97
CA LEU A 321 11.32 17.80 39.54
C LEU A 321 12.35 18.70 38.82
N ALA A 322 11.96 19.32 37.68
CA ALA A 322 12.87 20.03 36.81
C ALA A 322 13.60 21.22 37.48
N ASP A 323 12.97 21.83 38.50
CA ASP A 323 13.56 22.96 39.24
C ASP A 323 14.55 22.49 40.32
N PHE A 324 14.56 21.19 40.65
CA PHE A 324 15.35 20.64 41.78
C PHE A 324 16.47 19.72 41.31
N VAL A 325 16.26 19.04 40.16
CA VAL A 325 17.17 18.00 39.68
C VAL A 325 17.68 18.35 38.31
N PRO A 326 18.96 18.64 38.12
CA PRO A 326 19.55 18.77 36.80
C PRO A 326 19.63 17.41 36.11
N ASN A 327 19.52 17.40 34.77
CA ASN A 327 19.71 16.20 33.92
C ASN A 327 18.75 15.04 34.24
N LEU A 328 17.45 15.35 34.39
CA LEU A 328 16.43 14.32 34.51
C LEU A 328 16.40 13.38 33.30
N PRO A 329 16.12 12.08 33.50
CA PRO A 329 15.96 11.15 32.39
C PRO A 329 14.92 11.65 31.36
N GLN A 330 15.25 11.48 30.11
CA GLN A 330 14.38 11.85 28.97
C GLN A 330 13.78 10.57 28.37
N ILE A 331 12.71 10.71 27.66
CA ILE A 331 12.12 9.60 26.90
C ILE A 331 12.82 9.50 25.56
N CYS A 332 13.39 8.33 25.29
CA CYS A 332 13.87 7.93 23.99
C CYS A 332 12.77 7.13 23.26
N THR A 333 12.40 7.56 22.05
CA THR A 333 11.58 6.77 21.15
C THR A 333 12.49 6.12 20.12
N TYR A 334 12.57 4.79 20.15
CA TYR A 334 13.31 3.97 19.20
C TYR A 334 12.37 3.51 18.10
N SER A 335 12.57 4.02 16.89
CA SER A 335 11.82 3.63 15.69
C SER A 335 12.62 2.57 14.92
N ILE A 336 12.41 1.30 15.27
CA ILE A 336 13.18 0.18 14.73
C ILE A 336 12.43 -0.39 13.53
N ALA A 337 13.11 -0.51 12.40
CA ALA A 337 12.68 -1.30 11.26
C ALA A 337 13.91 -1.92 10.60
N VAL A 338 13.95 -3.25 10.51
CA VAL A 338 15.08 -4.01 10.00
C VAL A 338 14.59 -4.90 8.87
N LEU A 339 15.25 -4.84 7.73
CA LEU A 339 14.96 -5.69 6.56
C LEU A 339 15.55 -7.10 6.74
N GLN A 340 15.13 -7.73 7.83
CA GLN A 340 15.48 -9.10 8.21
C GLN A 340 14.29 -9.71 8.95
N GLU A 341 13.93 -10.95 8.63
CA GLU A 341 12.96 -11.73 9.42
C GLU A 341 13.56 -12.10 10.78
N ASP A 342 12.75 -12.04 11.83
CA ASP A 342 13.10 -12.47 13.19
C ASP A 342 14.37 -11.79 13.76
N ALA A 343 14.59 -10.50 13.43
CA ALA A 343 15.67 -9.75 14.07
C ALA A 343 15.43 -9.67 15.58
N ALA A 344 16.46 -10.04 16.35
CA ALA A 344 16.37 -10.05 17.82
C ALA A 344 16.42 -8.62 18.37
N ILE A 345 15.31 -8.15 18.95
CA ILE A 345 15.25 -6.88 19.67
C ILE A 345 15.38 -7.19 21.16
N THR A 346 16.40 -6.66 21.82
CA THR A 346 16.65 -6.85 23.24
C THR A 346 16.65 -5.51 23.96
N VAL A 347 15.99 -5.47 25.11
CA VAL A 347 15.93 -4.28 25.97
C VAL A 347 16.43 -4.64 27.36
N THR A 348 17.25 -3.78 27.92
CA THR A 348 17.67 -3.89 29.33
C THR A 348 17.38 -2.57 30.05
N ASP A 349 16.98 -2.68 31.30
CA ASP A 349 16.76 -1.52 32.19
C ASP A 349 18.08 -0.90 32.66
N ALA A 350 17.98 0.16 33.47
CA ALA A 350 19.13 0.86 34.04
C ALA A 350 20.06 -0.02 34.90
N GLN A 351 19.56 -1.16 35.40
CA GLN A 351 20.31 -2.13 36.22
C GLN A 351 20.88 -3.27 35.35
N GLY A 352 20.68 -3.22 34.01
CA GLY A 352 21.10 -4.27 33.08
C GLY A 352 20.23 -5.52 33.11
N LYS A 353 19.03 -5.47 33.73
CA LYS A 353 18.08 -6.57 33.75
C LYS A 353 17.30 -6.62 32.44
N PRO A 354 17.15 -7.79 31.80
CA PRO A 354 16.34 -7.91 30.56
C PRO A 354 14.88 -7.55 30.83
N VAL A 355 14.31 -6.75 29.89
CA VAL A 355 12.91 -6.38 29.85
C VAL A 355 12.23 -7.19 28.75
N VAL A 356 11.13 -7.87 29.09
CA VAL A 356 10.34 -8.62 28.12
C VAL A 356 9.36 -7.66 27.42
N LEU A 357 9.40 -7.65 26.10
CA LEU A 357 8.44 -6.90 25.29
C LEU A 357 7.20 -7.77 25.11
N GLU A 358 6.14 -7.48 25.85
CA GLU A 358 4.88 -8.22 25.80
C GLU A 358 3.83 -7.46 25.01
N GLY A 359 3.03 -8.18 24.20
CA GLY A 359 1.89 -7.64 23.45
C GLY A 359 1.90 -7.99 21.97
N GLU A 360 0.72 -7.92 21.34
CA GLU A 360 0.52 -8.17 19.91
C GLU A 360 0.81 -6.93 19.04
N THR A 361 1.08 -5.79 19.67
CA THR A 361 1.37 -4.53 19.01
C THR A 361 2.87 -4.36 18.81
N HIS A 362 3.27 -3.74 17.72
CA HIS A 362 4.68 -3.39 17.49
C HIS A 362 5.10 -2.10 18.22
N THR A 363 4.29 -1.62 19.17
CA THR A 363 4.56 -0.40 19.95
C THR A 363 4.60 -0.76 21.43
N TYR A 364 5.71 -0.47 22.08
CA TYR A 364 5.96 -0.76 23.48
C TYR A 364 6.24 0.54 24.24
N ASP A 365 5.57 0.73 25.36
CA ASP A 365 5.80 1.87 26.24
C ASP A 365 6.40 1.35 27.55
N LEU A 366 7.68 1.62 27.74
CA LEU A 366 8.45 1.27 28.94
C LEU A 366 8.66 2.49 29.85
N THR A 367 8.03 3.62 29.53
CA THR A 367 8.07 4.82 30.37
C THR A 367 7.15 4.65 31.59
N GLY A 368 7.66 4.88 32.76
CA GLY A 368 6.88 4.70 34.00
C GLY A 368 6.59 3.25 34.41
N HIS A 369 7.07 2.27 33.66
CA HIS A 369 6.96 0.83 33.97
C HIS A 369 8.29 0.22 34.43
N ALA A 370 9.29 1.05 34.76
CA ALA A 370 10.51 0.53 35.33
C ALA A 370 10.15 -0.26 36.59
N THR A 371 10.45 -1.53 36.62
CA THR A 371 10.29 -2.38 37.77
C THR A 371 11.23 -1.83 38.85
N GLY A 372 10.67 -1.03 39.77
CA GLY A 372 11.38 -0.59 40.94
C GLY A 372 11.76 -1.76 41.83
N LEU A 373 12.61 -1.51 42.79
CA LEU A 373 12.91 -2.49 43.82
C LEU A 373 11.67 -2.68 44.69
N ASP A 374 11.44 -3.92 45.15
CA ASP A 374 10.32 -4.26 46.04
C ASP A 374 10.41 -3.59 47.42
N ALA A 375 11.57 -2.98 47.75
CA ALA A 375 11.79 -2.31 49.01
C ALA A 375 12.79 -1.15 48.88
N VAL A 376 12.66 -0.17 49.75
CA VAL A 376 13.62 0.94 49.89
C VAL A 376 14.99 0.39 50.25
N PRO A 377 16.07 0.72 49.53
CA PRO A 377 17.43 0.30 49.88
C PRO A 377 17.85 0.73 51.30
N ALA A 378 18.58 -0.13 51.98
CA ALA A 378 18.97 0.09 53.39
C ALA A 378 19.74 1.40 53.59
N GLU A 379 20.55 1.82 52.60
CA GLU A 379 21.28 3.09 52.66
C GLU A 379 20.35 4.31 52.58
N VAL A 380 19.22 4.21 51.86
CA VAL A 380 18.21 5.28 51.83
C VAL A 380 17.36 5.26 53.09
N ALA A 381 16.90 4.07 53.53
CA ALA A 381 16.09 3.90 54.74
C ALA A 381 16.77 4.39 56.01
N GLN A 382 18.12 4.39 56.04
CA GLN A 382 18.88 4.96 57.17
C GLN A 382 18.89 6.50 57.19
N GLN A 383 18.60 7.13 56.06
CA GLN A 383 18.67 8.59 55.90
C GLN A 383 17.28 9.24 55.88
N VAL A 384 16.23 8.53 55.44
CA VAL A 384 14.87 9.03 55.34
C VAL A 384 13.85 7.93 55.61
N ASP A 385 12.86 8.22 56.45
CA ASP A 385 11.69 7.38 56.70
C ASP A 385 10.56 7.85 55.77
N VAL A 386 10.51 7.25 54.56
CA VAL A 386 9.54 7.63 53.50
C VAL A 386 8.10 7.39 53.94
N LEU A 387 7.84 6.30 54.68
CA LEU A 387 6.51 5.98 55.19
C LEU A 387 6.05 6.99 56.23
N GLN A 388 6.92 7.35 57.17
CA GLN A 388 6.62 8.36 58.20
C GLN A 388 6.31 9.72 57.55
N ILE A 389 7.03 10.12 56.49
CA ILE A 389 6.76 11.37 55.76
C ILE A 389 5.38 11.33 55.12
N ALA A 390 5.02 10.21 54.45
CA ALA A 390 3.71 10.05 53.84
C ALA A 390 2.57 10.07 54.88
N GLN A 391 2.76 9.37 56.01
CA GLN A 391 1.82 9.39 57.14
C GLN A 391 1.68 10.78 57.75
N ASN A 392 2.79 11.50 57.94
CA ASN A 392 2.80 12.88 58.45
C ASN A 392 2.03 13.82 57.51
N TRP A 393 2.19 13.68 56.21
CA TRP A 393 1.39 14.43 55.20
C TRP A 393 -0.09 14.17 55.36
N SER A 394 -0.50 12.89 55.44
CA SER A 394 -1.90 12.51 55.63
C SER A 394 -2.47 13.03 56.96
N LEU A 395 -1.72 12.97 58.07
CA LEU A 395 -2.12 13.53 59.34
C LEU A 395 -2.26 15.06 59.28
N PHE A 396 -1.33 15.72 58.61
CA PHE A 396 -1.40 17.17 58.43
C PHE A 396 -2.68 17.61 57.67
N MET A 397 -3.03 16.92 56.61
CA MET A 397 -4.21 17.23 55.80
C MET A 397 -5.53 17.06 56.58
N THR A 398 -5.54 16.33 57.69
CA THR A 398 -6.70 16.19 58.58
C THR A 398 -6.58 16.98 59.89
N ASN A 399 -5.55 17.86 60.02
CA ASN A 399 -5.26 18.67 61.21
C ASN A 399 -4.82 17.86 62.45
N ASP A 400 -4.36 16.63 62.28
CA ASP A 400 -3.80 15.82 63.38
C ASP A 400 -2.34 16.13 63.63
N LEU A 401 -1.64 16.76 62.69
CA LEU A 401 -0.25 17.15 62.76
C LEU A 401 -0.08 18.65 62.45
N PRO A 402 0.72 19.42 63.19
CA PRO A 402 0.94 20.83 62.88
C PRO A 402 1.90 21.01 61.66
N PHE A 403 1.78 22.11 60.94
CA PHE A 403 2.64 22.46 59.80
C PHE A 403 4.13 22.42 60.14
N ALA A 404 4.51 22.81 61.34
CA ALA A 404 5.90 22.80 61.80
C ALA A 404 6.58 21.41 61.68
N GLU A 405 5.81 20.32 61.78
CA GLU A 405 6.33 18.96 61.67
C GLU A 405 6.46 18.49 60.25
N VAL A 406 5.57 18.95 59.34
CA VAL A 406 5.58 18.53 57.93
C VAL A 406 6.55 19.35 57.09
N LYS A 407 6.65 20.65 57.37
CA LYS A 407 7.48 21.58 56.54
C LYS A 407 8.98 21.19 56.53
N LYS A 408 9.49 20.47 57.52
CA LYS A 408 10.89 20.06 57.59
C LYS A 408 11.25 18.99 56.57
N ASP A 409 10.21 18.23 56.14
CA ASP A 409 10.35 17.12 55.18
C ASP A 409 10.05 17.56 53.73
N LEU A 410 9.59 18.82 53.52
CA LEU A 410 9.27 19.38 52.22
C LEU A 410 10.37 20.30 51.71
N ILE A 411 10.56 20.36 50.42
CA ILE A 411 11.39 21.40 49.77
C ILE A 411 10.60 22.72 49.82
N SER A 412 11.17 23.78 50.39
CA SER A 412 10.51 25.07 50.67
C SER A 412 9.95 25.79 49.42
N THR A 413 10.44 25.44 48.23
CA THR A 413 9.99 25.97 46.94
C THR A 413 9.12 24.98 46.14
N SER A 414 8.77 23.82 46.73
CA SER A 414 7.95 22.81 46.04
C SER A 414 6.47 23.16 46.05
N TYR A 415 5.74 22.57 45.11
CA TYR A 415 4.28 22.69 45.03
C TYR A 415 3.62 22.17 46.32
N GLN A 416 4.12 21.05 46.90
CA GLN A 416 3.62 20.47 48.15
C GLN A 416 3.81 21.41 49.34
N TYR A 417 4.94 22.10 49.40
CA TYR A 417 5.16 23.11 50.43
C TYR A 417 4.17 24.28 50.30
N ASP A 418 3.90 24.77 49.08
CA ASP A 418 2.95 25.83 48.80
C ASP A 418 1.51 25.40 49.20
N VAL A 419 1.10 24.18 48.86
CA VAL A 419 -0.17 23.59 49.31
C VAL A 419 -0.22 23.56 50.83
N ALA A 420 0.83 23.08 51.53
CA ALA A 420 0.87 23.02 52.97
C ALA A 420 0.78 24.41 53.64
N VAL A 421 1.44 25.42 53.08
CA VAL A 421 1.33 26.84 53.56
C VAL A 421 -0.11 27.35 53.37
N LYS A 422 -0.71 27.18 52.23
CA LYS A 422 -2.10 27.60 51.97
C LYS A 422 -3.08 26.92 52.91
N TYR A 423 -2.90 25.62 53.15
CA TYR A 423 -3.71 24.88 54.11
C TYR A 423 -3.47 25.35 55.56
N ALA A 424 -2.23 25.54 55.98
CA ALA A 424 -1.88 26.00 57.33
C ALA A 424 -2.44 27.42 57.61
N THR A 425 -2.36 28.31 56.65
CA THR A 425 -2.79 29.72 56.77
C THR A 425 -4.32 29.90 56.58
N GLY A 426 -5.04 28.87 56.19
CA GLY A 426 -6.47 28.91 55.96
C GLY A 426 -6.91 29.60 54.65
N VAL A 427 -5.98 29.70 53.69
CA VAL A 427 -6.28 30.14 52.31
C VAL A 427 -7.01 29.03 51.58
N ASP A 428 -6.68 27.77 51.87
CA ASP A 428 -7.34 26.58 51.35
C ASP A 428 -8.36 25.99 52.36
N ILE A 429 -9.25 25.14 51.86
CA ILE A 429 -10.31 24.52 52.68
C ILE A 429 -9.70 23.50 53.62
N LYS A 430 -9.82 23.72 54.95
CA LYS A 430 -9.35 22.81 55.94
C LYS A 430 -10.35 21.69 56.25
N PHE A 431 -9.83 20.51 56.58
CA PHE A 431 -10.60 19.46 57.18
C PHE A 431 -11.01 19.89 58.58
N THR A 432 -12.33 20.05 58.83
CA THR A 432 -12.87 20.64 60.05
C THR A 432 -13.65 19.66 60.92
N SER A 433 -13.85 18.43 60.45
CA SER A 433 -14.59 17.41 61.17
C SER A 433 -13.82 17.00 62.45
N LYS A 434 -14.45 17.17 63.59
CA LYS A 434 -13.89 16.69 64.86
C LYS A 434 -13.81 15.17 64.88
N HIS A 435 -12.64 14.62 65.10
CA HIS A 435 -12.37 13.19 65.10
C HIS A 435 -11.24 12.85 66.04
N THR A 436 -11.01 11.57 66.22
CA THR A 436 -9.81 10.96 66.82
C THR A 436 -9.28 9.88 65.88
N LEU A 437 -8.00 9.64 65.94
CA LEU A 437 -7.42 8.50 65.21
C LEU A 437 -7.91 7.20 65.81
N ALA A 438 -8.13 6.19 65.00
CA ALA A 438 -8.42 4.83 65.46
C ALA A 438 -7.14 4.16 65.97
N ASP A 439 -7.29 2.97 66.57
CA ASP A 439 -6.17 2.14 66.96
C ASP A 439 -6.36 0.75 66.30
N PRO A 440 -5.53 0.36 65.34
CA PRO A 440 -4.43 1.12 64.74
C PRO A 440 -4.94 2.29 63.85
N ALA A 441 -4.14 3.36 63.76
CA ALA A 441 -4.45 4.52 62.94
C ALA A 441 -4.27 4.28 61.43
N PHE A 442 -3.38 3.36 61.06
CA PHE A 442 -3.06 3.02 59.66
C PHE A 442 -3.06 1.50 59.49
N THR A 443 -3.68 1.05 58.36
CA THR A 443 -3.65 -0.36 57.94
C THR A 443 -3.33 -0.45 56.43
N ASP A 444 -3.20 -1.65 55.93
CA ASP A 444 -2.96 -1.94 54.49
C ASP A 444 -1.75 -1.19 53.93
N ILE A 445 -0.69 -1.14 54.76
CA ILE A 445 0.51 -0.37 54.44
C ILE A 445 1.38 -1.14 53.47
N SER A 446 1.69 -0.49 52.35
CA SER A 446 2.73 -0.92 51.41
C SER A 446 3.71 0.22 51.08
N VAL A 447 4.97 -0.13 50.91
CA VAL A 447 6.05 0.74 50.46
C VAL A 447 6.84 -0.06 49.43
N ASP A 448 6.62 0.17 48.18
CA ASP A 448 7.15 -0.65 47.10
C ASP A 448 7.55 0.20 45.87
N ASN A 449 7.98 -0.47 44.81
CA ASN A 449 8.35 0.16 43.54
C ASN A 449 9.36 1.32 43.70
N PHE A 450 10.37 1.13 44.56
CA PHE A 450 11.45 2.11 44.71
C PHE A 450 12.29 2.19 43.46
N MET A 451 12.46 3.40 42.91
CA MET A 451 13.18 3.64 41.67
C MET A 451 14.15 4.82 41.78
N TRP A 452 15.43 4.57 41.51
CA TRP A 452 16.39 5.66 41.28
C TRP A 452 16.08 6.37 39.96
N ILE A 453 15.82 7.68 40.05
CA ILE A 453 15.67 8.56 38.86
C ILE A 453 17.05 9.14 38.50
N THR A 454 17.76 9.65 39.47
CA THR A 454 19.17 10.06 39.42
C THR A 454 19.84 9.70 40.76
N GLU A 455 21.15 9.97 40.92
CA GLU A 455 21.84 9.76 42.19
C GLU A 455 21.29 10.63 43.35
N ASP A 456 20.65 11.76 42.98
CA ASP A 456 20.07 12.71 43.95
C ASP A 456 18.52 12.74 43.90
N CYS A 457 17.89 11.79 43.25
CA CYS A 457 16.44 11.74 43.15
C CYS A 457 15.93 10.30 42.99
N PHE A 458 14.91 9.94 43.78
CA PHE A 458 14.20 8.66 43.67
C PHE A 458 12.69 8.85 43.77
N SER A 459 11.95 7.86 43.32
CA SER A 459 10.53 7.72 43.60
C SER A 459 10.24 6.41 44.32
N VAL A 460 9.12 6.39 45.08
CA VAL A 460 8.61 5.21 45.75
C VAL A 460 7.10 5.27 45.85
N ASP A 461 6.43 4.14 45.63
CA ASP A 461 4.99 4.03 45.76
C ASP A 461 4.62 3.70 47.21
N ILE A 462 3.69 4.46 47.78
CA ILE A 462 3.26 4.30 49.18
C ILE A 462 1.75 4.24 49.23
N ALA A 463 1.22 3.17 49.78
CA ALA A 463 -0.21 3.03 50.00
C ALA A 463 -0.49 2.69 51.47
N PHE A 464 -1.60 3.18 51.97
CA PHE A 464 -2.17 2.82 53.29
C PHE A 464 -3.62 3.30 53.39
N VAL A 465 -4.32 2.82 54.38
CA VAL A 465 -5.64 3.33 54.79
C VAL A 465 -5.54 3.95 56.18
N LYS A 466 -5.85 5.27 56.29
CA LYS A 466 -5.92 5.95 57.58
C LYS A 466 -7.35 5.85 58.13
N HIS A 467 -7.48 5.48 59.41
CA HIS A 467 -8.77 5.30 60.08
C HIS A 467 -9.02 6.41 61.09
N MET A 468 -10.16 7.08 60.93
CA MET A 468 -10.60 8.15 61.85
C MET A 468 -11.98 7.82 62.40
N ARG A 469 -12.18 8.13 63.69
CA ARG A 469 -13.48 8.04 64.33
C ARG A 469 -14.02 9.44 64.52
N LEU A 470 -15.11 9.77 63.85
CA LEU A 470 -15.79 11.05 63.97
C LEU A 470 -16.47 11.14 65.36
N TYR A 471 -16.67 12.36 65.85
CA TYR A 471 -17.20 12.61 67.20
C TYR A 471 -18.60 11.98 67.44
N TYR A 472 -19.35 11.72 66.39
CA TYR A 472 -20.62 11.02 66.45
C TYR A 472 -20.51 9.50 66.29
N GLY A 473 -19.29 8.96 66.34
CA GLY A 473 -19.00 7.53 66.39
C GLY A 473 -18.81 6.83 65.06
N ALA A 474 -19.08 7.50 63.89
CA ALA A 474 -18.83 6.88 62.59
C ALA A 474 -17.32 6.72 62.33
N MET A 475 -16.93 5.62 61.69
CA MET A 475 -15.60 5.40 61.18
C MET A 475 -15.50 5.97 59.75
N VAL A 476 -14.39 6.60 59.47
CA VAL A 476 -14.03 7.11 58.13
C VAL A 476 -12.67 6.54 57.75
N ASP A 477 -12.62 5.94 56.60
CA ASP A 477 -11.40 5.42 56.00
C ASP A 477 -10.91 6.43 54.96
N ASP A 478 -9.66 6.79 55.00
CA ASP A 478 -8.99 7.77 54.14
C ASP A 478 -7.81 7.07 53.46
N PRO A 479 -8.04 6.45 52.27
CA PRO A 479 -7.03 5.73 51.54
C PRO A 479 -6.04 6.69 50.88
N MET A 480 -4.77 6.31 50.85
CA MET A 480 -3.70 6.94 50.10
C MET A 480 -3.06 5.87 49.20
N ASN A 481 -2.82 6.21 47.94
CA ASN A 481 -2.08 5.39 47.00
C ASN A 481 -1.34 6.32 46.04
N ASP A 482 -0.18 6.79 46.45
CA ASP A 482 0.54 7.84 45.77
C ASP A 482 2.01 7.44 45.52
N ARG A 483 2.56 7.94 44.39
CA ARG A 483 3.99 7.95 44.13
C ARG A 483 4.61 9.19 44.70
N PHE A 484 5.59 9.00 45.57
CA PHE A 484 6.35 10.06 46.22
C PHE A 484 7.70 10.22 45.54
N TYR A 485 8.09 11.48 45.27
CA TYR A 485 9.37 11.83 44.65
C TYR A 485 10.22 12.57 45.68
N PHE A 486 11.37 11.99 46.00
CA PHE A 486 12.33 12.53 46.97
C PHE A 486 13.56 13.03 46.25
N VAL A 487 14.07 14.21 46.69
CA VAL A 487 15.27 14.83 46.12
C VAL A 487 16.22 15.15 47.31
N ARG A 488 17.52 14.92 47.09
CA ARG A 488 18.56 15.42 48.01
C ARG A 488 18.71 16.93 47.80
N TYR A 489 18.18 17.70 48.70
CA TYR A 489 18.06 19.15 48.53
C TYR A 489 18.57 19.84 49.81
N ASP A 490 19.43 20.87 49.61
CA ASP A 490 19.83 21.77 50.69
C ASP A 490 18.89 22.98 50.74
N ASP A 491 18.06 23.00 51.74
CA ASP A 491 17.06 24.07 52.00
C ASP A 491 17.54 25.04 53.08
N THR A 492 18.80 24.93 53.52
CA THR A 492 19.36 25.75 54.57
C THR A 492 20.18 26.90 53.96
N ASP A 493 19.78 28.15 54.22
CA ASP A 493 20.52 29.34 53.84
C ASP A 493 21.61 29.68 54.88
N ASN A 494 22.38 28.67 55.29
CA ASN A 494 23.40 28.81 56.34
C ASN A 494 24.84 28.83 55.78
N GLY A 495 25.00 28.72 54.45
CA GLY A 495 26.30 28.69 53.80
C GLY A 495 27.06 27.37 53.91
N VAL A 496 26.45 26.35 54.46
CA VAL A 496 26.96 24.97 54.52
C VAL A 496 26.10 24.11 53.62
N ASN A 497 26.73 23.44 52.67
CA ASN A 497 26.00 22.50 51.79
C ASN A 497 25.76 21.19 52.57
N ASP A 498 24.55 21.02 53.11
CA ASP A 498 24.09 19.84 53.86
C ASP A 498 22.77 19.30 53.30
N PRO A 499 22.80 18.67 52.12
CA PRO A 499 21.60 18.18 51.46
C PRO A 499 21.00 16.99 52.18
N ALA A 500 19.71 17.07 52.48
CA ALA A 500 18.91 15.98 53.02
C ALA A 500 17.84 15.51 52.03
N TRP A 501 17.38 14.27 52.19
CA TRP A 501 16.24 13.79 51.41
C TRP A 501 14.97 14.52 51.82
N LYS A 502 14.31 15.17 50.85
CA LYS A 502 13.09 15.92 51.05
C LYS A 502 12.06 15.57 49.99
N LEU A 503 10.78 15.64 50.35
CA LEU A 503 9.67 15.45 49.41
C LEU A 503 9.60 16.65 48.46
N ALA A 504 9.78 16.38 47.21
CA ALA A 504 9.68 17.36 46.11
C ALA A 504 8.31 17.37 45.44
N SER A 505 7.70 16.18 45.26
CA SER A 505 6.41 16.03 44.61
C SER A 505 5.72 14.72 45.03
N MET A 506 4.41 14.64 44.83
CA MET A 506 3.63 13.43 44.96
C MET A 506 2.57 13.38 43.87
N LYS A 507 2.19 12.20 43.42
CA LYS A 507 1.22 11.97 42.35
C LYS A 507 0.38 10.74 42.70
N GLU A 508 -0.94 10.90 42.61
CA GLU A 508 -1.88 9.80 42.80
C GLU A 508 -1.66 8.71 41.72
N ILE A 509 -1.64 7.46 42.16
CA ILE A 509 -1.57 6.28 41.29
C ILE A 509 -3.02 5.89 40.98
N VAL A 510 -3.44 6.16 39.74
CA VAL A 510 -4.76 5.77 39.22
C VAL A 510 -4.58 4.40 38.56
N GLU A 511 -5.29 3.37 39.12
CA GLU A 511 -5.33 2.01 38.52
C GLU A 511 -6.02 1.96 37.15
#